data_4d8c91650cfa61044d0f0309854be4c5
#
_entry.id   4d8c91650cfa61044d0f0309854be4c5
#
_cell.length_a   1.000
_cell.length_b   1.000
_cell.length_c   1.000
_cell.angle_alpha   90.00
_cell.angle_beta   90.00
_cell.angle_gamma   90.00
#
_symmetry.space_group_name_H-M   'P 1'
#
loop_
_entity.id
_entity.type
_entity.pdbx_description
1 polymer ?
#
loop_
_entity_poly.entity_id
_entity_poly.type
_entity_poly.pdbx_seq_one_letter_code
_entity_poly.pdbx_strand_id
1 'polypeptide(L)'
;MTEFRIVRRINPRNVMEVLKKDFKDVFTKNPIVVLTLLAIIILPSLYALINIQACWDPYDNTGNLEFAVANLDKGATFEGEDLNVGDQLEDELKRNDDFYWTFVSEEDLREGVNNGTYYAGIVIPKNFSSSIKSITSDDPHSAELEYVVNRKSNPMASKLSDSAARAVYNKINAKIVQFINVAAYGKLGELQSALASGASQMSSGADQLSAGASQVSSGASQVKSGANDLEKGASDLSSGASQVKSGASQVSAGASQVKSGSSQVSSSADQISAGASQVQESAKQLDSSVDEGSLPDQLKPVVHGSKELANASSDLAGASSSLAQGSSKLANSSVDLANGASGVADGASGVADGASQLANGGSQLAEGSVSLAAGSALLANGASSALFSASSGLSGAADSLSSITGVNESEVGEYIYSPVVLKENELYAVPDYGSEVAPFYLVLSMWVGAIITCVMLRTGQSTGTKYTPSEMYFGKLLIFLVMAILETTVTLIGAFILGIKMANPLLFVLSAYFIALIFMLICYSLISALGHIGKGLAVIWLVFQISGTGGIYPIQLMGQFLQAVSPYMPMTHGITLLRETALGLVWSNYIPSSLILIAMGVITLVLALVIKMFADKRAHWFEEKLNETDLF
;
A
#
# COMPACT_ATOMS: atom_id res chain seq x y z
N MET A 1 2.29 1.02 56.98
CA MET A 1 1.40 -0.07 56.50
C MET A 1 0.05 0.57 56.17
N THR A 2 -0.15 0.97 54.95
CA THR A 2 -1.41 1.54 54.46
C THR A 2 -2.00 0.49 53.53
N GLU A 3 -3.14 -0.07 53.96
CA GLU A 3 -3.88 -1.12 53.31
C GLU A 3 -4.05 -0.84 51.81
N PHE A 4 -3.55 -1.75 51.00
CA PHE A 4 -3.99 -1.97 49.63
C PHE A 4 -5.48 -2.31 49.68
N ARG A 5 -6.37 -1.32 49.59
CA ARG A 5 -7.80 -1.53 49.32
C ARG A 5 -7.92 -1.98 47.86
N ILE A 6 -7.68 -3.27 47.70
CA ILE A 6 -7.96 -4.06 46.51
C ILE A 6 -9.41 -3.79 46.08
N VAL A 7 -9.54 -3.30 44.82
CA VAL A 7 -10.71 -3.38 43.94
C VAL A 7 -12.04 -3.50 44.74
N ARG A 8 -12.62 -2.38 45.15
CA ARG A 8 -14.04 -2.38 45.47
C ARG A 8 -14.77 -2.89 44.24
N ARG A 9 -15.59 -3.95 44.40
CA ARG A 9 -16.42 -4.48 43.29
C ARG A 9 -17.14 -3.30 42.64
N ILE A 10 -16.93 -3.11 41.36
CA ILE A 10 -17.64 -2.12 40.55
C ILE A 10 -19.12 -2.46 40.65
N ASN A 11 -19.93 -1.50 41.11
CA ASN A 11 -21.37 -1.70 41.20
C ASN A 11 -22.02 -1.35 39.87
N PRO A 12 -22.58 -2.32 39.12
CA PRO A 12 -23.18 -2.06 37.81
C PRO A 12 -24.33 -1.03 37.87
N ARG A 13 -25.03 -0.93 39.03
CA ARG A 13 -26.09 0.09 39.20
C ARG A 13 -25.52 1.50 39.20
N ASN A 14 -24.39 1.72 39.85
CA ASN A 14 -23.71 3.02 39.88
C ASN A 14 -23.23 3.41 38.48
N VAL A 15 -22.67 2.46 37.75
CA VAL A 15 -22.25 2.66 36.34
C VAL A 15 -23.44 3.09 35.47
N MET A 16 -24.58 2.42 35.64
CA MET A 16 -25.80 2.75 34.91
C MET A 16 -26.43 4.10 35.35
N GLU A 17 -26.30 4.48 36.60
CA GLU A 17 -26.74 5.80 37.10
C GLU A 17 -25.90 6.92 36.46
N VAL A 18 -24.58 6.74 36.36
CA VAL A 18 -23.68 7.68 35.70
C VAL A 18 -24.06 7.81 34.22
N LEU A 19 -24.27 6.69 33.53
CA LEU A 19 -24.69 6.69 32.11
C LEU A 19 -26.02 7.46 31.95
N LYS A 20 -27.04 7.15 32.75
CA LYS A 20 -28.35 7.81 32.64
C LYS A 20 -28.26 9.31 32.90
N LYS A 21 -27.44 9.73 33.85
CA LYS A 21 -27.23 11.14 34.17
C LYS A 21 -26.57 11.86 33.01
N ASP A 22 -25.45 11.30 32.51
CA ASP A 22 -24.72 11.90 31.42
C ASP A 22 -25.55 11.90 30.13
N PHE A 23 -26.30 10.82 29.84
CA PHE A 23 -27.22 10.75 28.73
C PHE A 23 -28.28 11.86 28.79
N LYS A 24 -28.90 12.06 29.98
CA LYS A 24 -29.86 13.13 30.15
C LYS A 24 -29.24 14.51 30.01
N ASP A 25 -28.04 14.72 30.56
CA ASP A 25 -27.34 16.00 30.46
C ASP A 25 -26.89 16.32 29.02
N VAL A 26 -26.49 15.30 28.28
CA VAL A 26 -26.03 15.42 26.91
C VAL A 26 -27.17 15.61 25.91
N PHE A 27 -28.28 14.85 26.03
CA PHE A 27 -29.33 14.82 25.02
C PHE A 27 -30.57 15.67 25.29
N THR A 28 -30.76 16.20 26.54
CA THR A 28 -32.05 16.82 26.89
C THR A 28 -32.01 18.28 27.34
N LYS A 29 -30.85 18.87 27.63
CA LYS A 29 -30.81 20.18 28.30
C LYS A 29 -30.69 21.41 27.40
N ASN A 30 -30.15 21.30 26.20
CA ASN A 30 -29.91 22.46 25.33
C ASN A 30 -29.89 22.06 23.84
N PRO A 31 -30.69 22.70 22.99
CA PRO A 31 -30.68 22.42 21.53
C PRO A 31 -29.31 22.63 20.87
N ILE A 32 -28.48 23.54 21.41
CA ILE A 32 -27.11 23.75 20.92
C ILE A 32 -26.27 22.49 21.17
N VAL A 33 -26.44 21.82 22.31
CA VAL A 33 -25.72 20.58 22.61
C VAL A 33 -26.14 19.47 21.64
N VAL A 34 -27.43 19.35 21.36
CA VAL A 34 -27.95 18.38 20.37
C VAL A 34 -27.38 18.67 18.97
N LEU A 35 -27.34 19.95 18.56
CA LEU A 35 -26.74 20.34 17.27
C LEU A 35 -25.24 19.99 17.24
N THR A 36 -24.50 20.25 18.32
CA THR A 36 -23.10 19.88 18.45
C THR A 36 -22.91 18.37 18.35
N LEU A 37 -23.76 17.58 18.98
CA LEU A 37 -23.72 16.12 18.90
C LEU A 37 -24.01 15.63 17.49
N LEU A 38 -24.99 16.20 16.81
CA LEU A 38 -25.25 15.88 15.41
C LEU A 38 -24.03 16.20 14.53
N ALA A 39 -23.40 17.33 14.77
CA ALA A 39 -22.16 17.69 14.05
C ALA A 39 -21.03 16.68 14.34
N ILE A 40 -20.84 16.26 15.59
CA ILE A 40 -19.83 15.25 15.97
C ILE A 40 -20.12 13.92 15.27
N ILE A 41 -21.38 13.49 15.18
CA ILE A 41 -21.78 12.23 14.56
C ILE A 41 -21.58 12.28 13.03
N ILE A 42 -21.88 13.40 12.39
CA ILE A 42 -21.88 13.54 10.93
C ILE A 42 -20.48 13.85 10.38
N LEU A 43 -19.69 14.68 11.07
CA LEU A 43 -18.42 15.19 10.55
C LEU A 43 -17.41 14.11 10.13
N PRO A 44 -17.18 13.06 10.93
CA PRO A 44 -16.27 11.97 10.54
C PRO A 44 -16.75 11.22 9.29
N SER A 45 -18.07 11.01 9.20
CA SER A 45 -18.70 10.36 8.04
C SER A 45 -18.53 11.18 6.77
N LEU A 46 -18.76 12.49 6.84
CA LEU A 46 -18.54 13.40 5.71
C LEU A 46 -17.09 13.36 5.24
N TYR A 47 -16.14 13.35 6.16
CA TYR A 47 -14.74 13.25 5.81
C TYR A 47 -14.45 11.98 4.99
N ALA A 48 -14.89 10.81 5.45
CA ALA A 48 -14.66 9.57 4.73
C ALA A 48 -15.37 9.56 3.37
N LEU A 49 -16.66 9.88 3.35
CA LEU A 49 -17.49 9.75 2.16
C LEU A 49 -17.08 10.72 1.05
N ILE A 50 -16.72 11.96 1.39
CA ILE A 50 -16.22 12.94 0.42
C ILE A 50 -14.88 12.47 -0.17
N ASN A 51 -13.96 11.94 0.64
CA ASN A 51 -12.69 11.45 0.13
C ASN A 51 -12.86 10.19 -0.74
N ILE A 52 -13.73 9.27 -0.36
CA ILE A 52 -14.05 8.08 -1.17
C ILE A 52 -14.67 8.53 -2.50
N GLN A 53 -15.64 9.44 -2.46
CA GLN A 53 -16.28 9.97 -3.67
C GLN A 53 -15.28 10.69 -4.58
N ALA A 54 -14.37 11.45 -4.00
CA ALA A 54 -13.32 12.15 -4.76
C ALA A 54 -12.33 11.19 -5.46
N CYS A 55 -12.17 9.98 -4.93
CA CYS A 55 -11.29 8.96 -5.48
C CYS A 55 -12.06 7.83 -6.18
N TRP A 56 -13.35 8.03 -6.57
CA TRP A 56 -14.22 6.93 -6.98
C TRP A 56 -13.68 6.19 -8.21
N ASP A 57 -13.41 6.90 -9.29
CA ASP A 57 -12.90 6.31 -10.53
C ASP A 57 -11.84 7.19 -11.19
N PRO A 58 -10.67 7.36 -10.58
CA PRO A 58 -9.62 8.18 -11.16
C PRO A 58 -9.03 7.56 -12.44
N TYR A 59 -9.11 6.23 -12.58
CA TYR A 59 -8.55 5.51 -13.72
C TYR A 59 -9.50 5.50 -14.91
N ASP A 60 -10.81 5.41 -14.71
CA ASP A 60 -11.82 5.50 -15.77
C ASP A 60 -11.95 6.94 -16.33
N ASN A 61 -11.50 7.93 -15.56
CA ASN A 61 -11.48 9.33 -15.97
C ASN A 61 -10.17 9.77 -16.61
N THR A 62 -9.30 8.85 -16.99
CA THR A 62 -8.01 9.16 -17.67
C THR A 62 -8.20 9.83 -19.02
N GLY A 63 -9.34 9.61 -19.69
CA GLY A 63 -9.75 10.33 -20.90
C GLY A 63 -9.90 11.84 -20.75
N ASN A 64 -9.88 12.39 -19.51
CA ASN A 64 -9.85 13.82 -19.24
C ASN A 64 -8.41 14.35 -19.05
N LEU A 65 -7.41 13.49 -19.06
CA LEU A 65 -6.01 13.90 -18.97
C LEU A 65 -5.47 14.24 -20.35
N GLU A 66 -5.09 15.49 -20.54
CA GLU A 66 -4.63 16.02 -21.82
C GLU A 66 -3.15 15.70 -22.03
N PHE A 67 -2.87 14.98 -23.13
CA PHE A 67 -1.54 14.60 -23.58
C PHE A 67 -1.27 15.19 -24.96
N ALA A 68 -0.12 15.82 -25.12
CA ALA A 68 0.28 16.41 -26.37
C ALA A 68 1.10 15.40 -27.23
N VAL A 69 0.90 15.46 -28.53
CA VAL A 69 1.69 14.72 -29.51
C VAL A 69 2.20 15.67 -30.57
N ALA A 70 3.50 15.68 -30.79
CA ALA A 70 4.14 16.42 -31.88
C ALA A 70 4.75 15.42 -32.87
N ASN A 71 4.13 15.29 -34.02
CA ASN A 71 4.61 14.46 -35.08
C ASN A 71 5.48 15.28 -36.06
N LEU A 72 6.78 15.01 -36.05
CA LEU A 72 7.75 15.65 -36.95
C LEU A 72 8.24 14.69 -38.02
N ASP A 73 7.78 13.42 -38.02
CA ASP A 73 8.24 12.39 -38.94
C ASP A 73 8.05 12.82 -40.40
N LYS A 74 9.04 12.59 -41.20
CA LYS A 74 9.02 12.92 -42.64
C LYS A 74 8.70 11.71 -43.51
N GLY A 75 8.45 10.57 -42.88
CA GLY A 75 8.33 9.32 -43.59
C GLY A 75 9.66 8.82 -44.16
N ALA A 76 9.59 7.69 -44.82
CA ALA A 76 10.66 7.07 -45.57
C ALA A 76 10.05 6.27 -46.74
N THR A 77 10.78 6.12 -47.84
CA THR A 77 10.36 5.22 -48.92
C THR A 77 10.96 3.84 -48.64
N PHE A 78 10.13 2.81 -48.55
CA PHE A 78 10.55 1.43 -48.36
C PHE A 78 10.02 0.57 -49.52
N GLU A 79 10.91 -0.09 -50.28
CA GLU A 79 10.56 -0.95 -51.42
C GLU A 79 9.65 -0.27 -52.49
N GLY A 80 9.71 1.04 -52.60
CA GLY A 80 8.91 1.84 -53.53
C GLY A 80 7.58 2.34 -52.99
N GLU A 81 7.23 1.97 -51.75
CA GLU A 81 6.06 2.49 -51.03
C GLU A 81 6.46 3.52 -49.98
N ASP A 82 5.55 4.48 -49.73
CA ASP A 82 5.76 5.50 -48.70
C ASP A 82 5.44 4.94 -47.32
N LEU A 83 6.44 4.89 -46.46
CA LEU A 83 6.34 4.48 -45.07
C LEU A 83 6.32 5.74 -44.20
N ASN A 84 5.20 6.04 -43.55
CA ASN A 84 5.10 7.07 -42.53
C ASN A 84 4.48 6.50 -41.26
N VAL A 85 5.33 5.97 -40.40
CA VAL A 85 4.91 5.34 -39.13
C VAL A 85 4.45 6.40 -38.12
N GLY A 86 5.01 7.62 -38.20
CA GLY A 86 4.58 8.75 -37.39
C GLY A 86 3.13 9.13 -37.65
N ASP A 87 2.71 9.26 -38.91
CA ASP A 87 1.32 9.57 -39.27
C ASP A 87 0.36 8.42 -38.91
N GLN A 88 0.79 7.18 -39.11
CA GLN A 88 0.00 6.00 -38.71
C GLN A 88 -0.23 5.96 -37.20
N LEU A 89 0.78 6.30 -36.40
CA LEU A 89 0.66 6.40 -34.96
C LEU A 89 -0.27 7.54 -34.57
N GLU A 90 -0.15 8.70 -35.19
CA GLU A 90 -1.03 9.84 -34.94
C GLU A 90 -2.49 9.47 -35.22
N ASP A 91 -2.78 8.79 -36.32
CA ASP A 91 -4.13 8.33 -36.67
C ASP A 91 -4.68 7.27 -35.70
N GLU A 92 -3.81 6.46 -35.11
CA GLU A 92 -4.20 5.48 -34.11
C GLU A 92 -4.47 6.12 -32.76
N LEU A 93 -3.69 7.11 -32.37
CA LEU A 93 -3.90 7.88 -31.16
C LEU A 93 -5.18 8.71 -31.24
N LYS A 94 -5.54 9.24 -32.41
CA LYS A 94 -6.84 9.92 -32.64
C LYS A 94 -8.07 9.02 -32.40
N ARG A 95 -7.90 7.70 -32.47
CA ARG A 95 -8.96 6.70 -32.23
C ARG A 95 -8.90 6.09 -30.84
N ASN A 96 -7.92 6.48 -30.02
CA ASN A 96 -7.73 5.98 -28.69
C ASN A 96 -8.40 6.89 -27.67
N ASP A 97 -9.41 6.39 -26.98
CA ASP A 97 -10.20 7.13 -25.99
C ASP A 97 -9.67 7.00 -24.54
N ASP A 98 -8.57 6.27 -24.32
CA ASP A 98 -8.01 6.05 -22.99
C ASP A 98 -7.48 7.34 -22.37
N PHE A 99 -7.03 8.30 -23.25
CA PHE A 99 -6.51 9.60 -22.88
C PHE A 99 -6.98 10.67 -23.88
N TYR A 100 -6.96 11.94 -23.46
CA TYR A 100 -7.26 13.04 -24.36
C TYR A 100 -6.00 13.47 -25.13
N TRP A 101 -5.89 13.03 -26.38
CA TRP A 101 -4.73 13.29 -27.24
C TRP A 101 -4.90 14.60 -28.02
N THR A 102 -3.98 15.54 -27.82
CA THR A 102 -3.94 16.83 -28.52
C THR A 102 -2.71 16.89 -29.42
N PHE A 103 -2.92 17.12 -30.71
CA PHE A 103 -1.86 17.14 -31.72
C PHE A 103 -1.43 18.59 -31.97
N VAL A 104 -0.16 18.90 -31.66
CA VAL A 104 0.37 20.26 -31.65
C VAL A 104 1.81 20.29 -32.22
N SER A 105 2.34 21.51 -32.39
CA SER A 105 3.76 21.66 -32.73
C SER A 105 4.67 21.23 -31.59
N GLU A 106 5.94 20.92 -31.86
CA GLU A 106 6.92 20.58 -30.82
C GLU A 106 7.10 21.73 -29.80
N GLU A 107 7.08 22.98 -30.28
CA GLU A 107 7.21 24.16 -29.43
C GLU A 107 6.01 24.31 -28.48
N ASP A 108 4.79 24.19 -28.98
CA ASP A 108 3.56 24.25 -28.20
C ASP A 108 3.47 23.08 -27.21
N LEU A 109 3.93 21.87 -27.61
CA LEU A 109 4.02 20.72 -26.71
C LEU A 109 4.92 21.01 -25.51
N ARG A 110 6.15 21.46 -25.79
CA ARG A 110 7.15 21.73 -24.73
C ARG A 110 6.69 22.86 -23.83
N GLU A 111 6.14 23.92 -24.37
CA GLU A 111 5.57 25.03 -23.61
C GLU A 111 4.37 24.57 -22.79
N GLY A 112 3.42 23.84 -23.38
CA GLY A 112 2.24 23.34 -22.72
C GLY A 112 2.54 22.34 -21.60
N VAL A 113 3.54 21.48 -21.77
CA VAL A 113 4.00 20.61 -20.68
C VAL A 113 4.70 21.39 -19.58
N ASN A 114 5.49 22.41 -19.94
CA ASN A 114 6.20 23.23 -18.94
C ASN A 114 5.24 24.07 -18.11
N ASN A 115 4.23 24.67 -18.70
CA ASN A 115 3.24 25.52 -18.02
C ASN A 115 2.11 24.70 -17.35
N GLY A 116 2.00 23.39 -17.64
CA GLY A 116 1.01 22.48 -17.05
C GLY A 116 -0.31 22.40 -17.79
N THR A 117 -0.40 22.91 -19.02
CA THR A 117 -1.55 22.71 -19.92
C THR A 117 -1.67 21.22 -20.27
N TYR A 118 -0.56 20.60 -20.62
CA TYR A 118 -0.46 19.16 -20.86
C TYR A 118 0.29 18.47 -19.71
N TYR A 119 -0.18 17.30 -19.30
CA TYR A 119 0.50 16.52 -18.27
C TYR A 119 1.80 15.90 -18.75
N ALA A 120 1.81 15.51 -20.02
CA ALA A 120 2.99 15.02 -20.73
C ALA A 120 2.82 15.16 -22.23
N GLY A 121 3.89 14.90 -22.96
CA GLY A 121 3.88 14.90 -24.42
C GLY A 121 4.81 13.84 -24.99
N ILE A 122 4.51 13.46 -26.24
CA ILE A 122 5.34 12.56 -27.03
C ILE A 122 5.77 13.30 -28.29
N VAL A 123 7.08 13.38 -28.51
CA VAL A 123 7.65 13.94 -29.74
C VAL A 123 8.14 12.78 -30.59
N ILE A 124 7.58 12.69 -31.78
CA ILE A 124 8.03 11.76 -32.85
C ILE A 124 9.05 12.51 -33.70
N PRO A 125 10.32 12.12 -33.69
CA PRO A 125 11.38 12.88 -34.38
C PRO A 125 11.32 12.76 -35.91
N LYS A 126 11.95 13.70 -36.59
CA LYS A 126 11.93 13.83 -38.05
C LYS A 126 12.46 12.61 -38.81
N ASN A 127 13.30 11.82 -38.17
CA ASN A 127 13.93 10.64 -38.73
C ASN A 127 13.28 9.33 -38.26
N PHE A 128 12.12 9.38 -37.68
CA PHE A 128 11.51 8.22 -37.04
C PHE A 128 11.30 7.05 -38.00
N SER A 129 10.56 7.26 -39.10
CA SER A 129 10.36 6.24 -40.12
C SER A 129 11.67 5.84 -40.82
N SER A 130 12.61 6.78 -41.03
CA SER A 130 13.90 6.46 -41.60
C SER A 130 14.79 5.60 -40.70
N SER A 131 14.70 5.79 -39.38
CA SER A 131 15.36 4.93 -38.40
C SER A 131 14.75 3.52 -38.40
N ILE A 132 13.42 3.40 -38.49
CA ILE A 132 12.75 2.10 -38.65
C ILE A 132 13.20 1.40 -39.93
N LYS A 133 13.27 2.13 -41.05
CA LYS A 133 13.79 1.61 -42.33
C LYS A 133 15.21 1.09 -42.21
N SER A 134 16.04 1.67 -41.31
CA SER A 134 17.45 1.27 -41.17
C SER A 134 17.64 -0.20 -40.77
N ILE A 135 16.59 -0.87 -40.25
CA ILE A 135 16.62 -2.29 -39.89
C ILE A 135 16.97 -3.20 -41.10
N THR A 136 16.72 -2.72 -42.31
CA THR A 136 17.04 -3.42 -43.55
C THR A 136 18.38 -2.96 -44.17
N SER A 137 19.10 -2.07 -43.50
CA SER A 137 20.40 -1.56 -43.90
C SER A 137 21.54 -2.28 -43.17
N ASP A 138 22.77 -2.05 -43.63
CA ASP A 138 23.99 -2.59 -43.02
C ASP A 138 24.29 -1.93 -41.65
N ASP A 139 23.64 -0.81 -41.30
CA ASP A 139 23.81 -0.08 -40.05
C ASP A 139 22.43 0.20 -39.41
N PRO A 140 21.81 -0.81 -38.79
CA PRO A 140 20.50 -0.65 -38.14
C PRO A 140 20.62 0.16 -36.86
N HIS A 141 19.79 1.19 -36.71
CA HIS A 141 19.70 2.01 -35.52
C HIS A 141 18.24 2.17 -35.04
N SER A 142 18.09 2.25 -33.75
CA SER A 142 16.77 2.33 -33.10
C SER A 142 16.06 3.64 -33.45
N ALA A 143 14.76 3.57 -33.71
CA ALA A 143 13.91 4.74 -33.72
C ALA A 143 13.68 5.19 -32.25
N GLU A 144 13.91 6.45 -31.97
CA GLU A 144 13.74 7.01 -30.66
C GLU A 144 12.43 7.80 -30.61
N LEU A 145 11.70 7.71 -29.49
CA LEU A 145 10.59 8.57 -29.15
C LEU A 145 11.00 9.39 -27.94
N GLU A 146 10.79 10.69 -28.00
CA GLU A 146 11.03 11.54 -26.86
C GLU A 146 9.74 11.67 -26.02
N TYR A 147 9.83 11.30 -24.75
CA TYR A 147 8.77 11.48 -23.78
C TYR A 147 9.08 12.68 -22.88
N VAL A 148 8.24 13.72 -22.96
CA VAL A 148 8.34 14.96 -22.19
C VAL A 148 7.29 14.95 -21.09
N VAL A 149 7.70 15.06 -19.83
CA VAL A 149 6.76 14.98 -18.69
C VAL A 149 7.06 16.05 -17.63
N ASN A 150 5.99 16.69 -17.12
CA ASN A 150 6.09 17.62 -16.02
C ASN A 150 5.77 16.92 -14.69
N ARG A 151 6.82 16.49 -13.97
CA ARG A 151 6.66 15.78 -12.68
C ARG A 151 6.30 16.71 -11.51
N LYS A 152 6.25 18.02 -11.75
CA LYS A 152 5.93 19.03 -10.75
C LYS A 152 4.42 19.22 -10.58
N SER A 153 3.63 19.01 -11.64
CA SER A 153 2.21 19.36 -11.66
C SER A 153 1.35 18.48 -10.75
N ASN A 154 1.44 17.17 -10.90
CA ASN A 154 0.68 16.20 -10.09
C ASN A 154 1.38 14.84 -10.07
N PRO A 155 1.68 14.27 -8.87
CA PRO A 155 2.36 12.97 -8.77
C PRO A 155 1.58 11.81 -9.38
N MET A 156 0.25 11.79 -9.28
CA MET A 156 -0.59 10.73 -9.84
C MET A 156 -0.66 10.85 -11.37
N ALA A 157 -0.91 12.05 -11.89
CA ALA A 157 -0.90 12.30 -13.32
C ALA A 157 0.45 11.94 -13.95
N SER A 158 1.56 12.21 -13.26
CA SER A 158 2.90 11.79 -13.71
C SER A 158 3.03 10.27 -13.84
N LYS A 159 2.45 9.48 -12.91
CA LYS A 159 2.45 8.00 -13.00
C LYS A 159 1.55 7.48 -14.12
N LEU A 160 0.38 8.08 -14.28
CA LEU A 160 -0.52 7.75 -15.39
C LEU A 160 0.11 8.11 -16.73
N SER A 161 0.81 9.24 -16.82
CA SER A 161 1.57 9.65 -17.99
C SER A 161 2.68 8.65 -18.37
N ASP A 162 3.42 8.14 -17.37
CA ASP A 162 4.41 7.10 -17.58
C ASP A 162 3.76 5.82 -18.16
N SER A 163 2.55 5.47 -17.72
CA SER A 163 1.79 4.32 -18.24
C SER A 163 1.28 4.57 -19.65
N ALA A 164 0.77 5.77 -19.94
CA ALA A 164 0.35 6.18 -21.28
C ALA A 164 1.52 6.11 -22.27
N ALA A 165 2.68 6.67 -21.90
CA ALA A 165 3.88 6.63 -22.74
C ALA A 165 4.34 5.20 -23.03
N ARG A 166 4.26 4.29 -22.05
CA ARG A 166 4.56 2.86 -22.24
C ARG A 166 3.54 2.17 -23.14
N ALA A 167 2.27 2.49 -23.03
CA ALA A 167 1.23 1.94 -23.90
C ALA A 167 1.48 2.35 -25.37
N VAL A 168 1.79 3.63 -25.61
CA VAL A 168 2.18 4.14 -26.92
C VAL A 168 3.44 3.43 -27.45
N TYR A 169 4.47 3.33 -26.63
CA TYR A 169 5.70 2.61 -26.97
C TYR A 169 5.42 1.15 -27.39
N ASN A 170 4.59 0.44 -26.63
CA ASN A 170 4.23 -0.95 -26.95
C ASN A 170 3.45 -1.05 -28.26
N LYS A 171 2.49 -0.14 -28.51
CA LYS A 171 1.73 -0.10 -29.77
C LYS A 171 2.63 0.15 -30.97
N ILE A 172 3.61 1.05 -30.85
CA ILE A 172 4.58 1.33 -31.88
C ILE A 172 5.44 0.10 -32.19
N ASN A 173 5.99 -0.52 -31.15
CA ASN A 173 6.76 -1.76 -31.33
C ASN A 173 5.94 -2.84 -32.05
N ALA A 174 4.64 -2.91 -31.73
CA ALA A 174 3.71 -3.80 -32.41
C ALA A 174 3.67 -3.56 -33.92
N LYS A 175 3.44 -2.32 -34.28
CA LYS A 175 3.37 -1.91 -35.71
C LYS A 175 4.68 -2.14 -36.43
N ILE A 176 5.81 -1.84 -35.78
CA ILE A 176 7.14 -2.07 -36.35
C ILE A 176 7.36 -3.56 -36.64
N VAL A 177 7.00 -4.44 -35.71
CA VAL A 177 7.09 -5.89 -35.86
C VAL A 177 6.19 -6.38 -37.00
N GLN A 178 4.95 -5.86 -37.08
CA GLN A 178 4.05 -6.17 -38.21
C GLN A 178 4.64 -5.74 -39.55
N PHE A 179 5.19 -4.53 -39.61
CA PHE A 179 5.85 -4.01 -40.83
C PHE A 179 7.05 -4.88 -41.23
N ILE A 180 7.90 -5.25 -40.27
CA ILE A 180 9.05 -6.14 -40.52
C ILE A 180 8.59 -7.49 -41.10
N ASN A 181 7.48 -8.01 -40.55
CA ASN A 181 6.94 -9.29 -41.04
C ASN A 181 6.38 -9.19 -42.45
N VAL A 182 5.60 -8.13 -42.77
CA VAL A 182 5.09 -7.91 -44.15
C VAL A 182 6.24 -7.78 -45.12
N ALA A 183 7.28 -7.03 -44.79
CA ALA A 183 8.49 -6.90 -45.60
C ALA A 183 9.24 -8.24 -45.78
N ALA A 184 9.27 -9.07 -44.72
CA ALA A 184 9.86 -10.40 -44.79
C ALA A 184 9.09 -11.35 -45.75
N TYR A 185 7.74 -11.25 -45.73
CA TYR A 185 6.88 -12.04 -46.63
C TYR A 185 6.96 -11.57 -48.10
N GLY A 186 7.07 -10.25 -48.37
CA GLY A 186 7.32 -9.73 -49.73
C GLY A 186 8.60 -10.29 -50.32
N LYS A 187 9.66 -10.40 -49.50
CA LYS A 187 10.93 -11.04 -49.93
C LYS A 187 10.85 -12.55 -50.15
N LEU A 188 9.86 -13.22 -49.53
CA LEU A 188 9.61 -14.65 -49.85
C LEU A 188 9.20 -14.84 -51.31
N GLY A 189 8.48 -13.87 -51.91
CA GLY A 189 8.14 -13.87 -53.36
C GLY A 189 9.38 -13.73 -54.26
N GLU A 190 10.34 -12.87 -53.84
CA GLU A 190 11.64 -12.77 -54.54
C GLU A 190 12.49 -14.04 -54.34
N LEU A 191 12.41 -14.66 -53.16
CA LEU A 191 13.09 -15.91 -52.86
C LEU A 191 12.55 -17.05 -53.73
N GLN A 192 11.23 -17.02 -54.08
CA GLN A 192 10.61 -17.98 -55.00
C GLN A 192 11.26 -17.94 -56.39
N SER A 193 11.56 -16.72 -56.87
CA SER A 193 12.28 -16.52 -58.14
C SER A 193 13.75 -16.96 -58.08
N ALA A 194 14.38 -16.72 -56.90
CA ALA A 194 15.77 -17.12 -56.63
C ALA A 194 15.91 -18.65 -56.42
N LEU A 195 14.89 -19.31 -55.85
CA LEU A 195 14.85 -20.77 -55.68
C LEU A 195 14.71 -21.51 -57.03
N ALA A 196 13.98 -20.93 -58.01
CA ALA A 196 13.87 -21.46 -59.35
C ALA A 196 15.24 -21.44 -60.12
N SER A 197 16.06 -20.41 -59.77
CA SER A 197 17.45 -20.30 -60.33
C SER A 197 18.47 -21.01 -59.41
N GLY A 198 18.13 -21.33 -58.18
CA GLY A 198 19.06 -21.84 -57.18
C GLY A 198 19.15 -23.37 -57.09
N ALA A 199 18.48 -24.15 -58.00
CA ALA A 199 18.62 -25.61 -58.03
C ALA A 199 20.08 -26.07 -58.24
N SER A 200 20.89 -25.27 -58.91
CA SER A 200 22.34 -25.51 -59.07
C SER A 200 23.18 -25.09 -57.85
N GLN A 201 22.61 -24.26 -56.93
CA GLN A 201 23.30 -23.84 -55.70
C GLN A 201 22.98 -24.78 -54.53
N MET A 202 22.17 -25.81 -54.74
CA MET A 202 21.71 -26.70 -53.67
C MET A 202 22.80 -27.60 -53.09
N SER A 203 23.88 -27.88 -53.83
CA SER A 203 25.05 -28.56 -53.26
C SER A 203 25.70 -27.68 -52.16
N SER A 204 25.75 -26.34 -52.40
CA SER A 204 26.22 -25.37 -51.39
C SER A 204 25.24 -25.21 -50.22
N GLY A 205 23.93 -25.38 -50.48
CA GLY A 205 22.89 -25.32 -49.46
C GLY A 205 22.94 -26.53 -48.49
N ALA A 206 23.38 -27.69 -48.96
CA ALA A 206 23.61 -28.86 -48.12
C ALA A 206 24.78 -28.65 -47.14
N ASP A 207 25.85 -28.02 -47.61
CA ASP A 207 26.99 -27.66 -46.73
C ASP A 207 26.60 -26.56 -45.72
N GLN A 208 25.80 -25.59 -46.15
CA GLN A 208 25.27 -24.54 -45.27
C GLN A 208 24.29 -25.11 -44.22
N LEU A 209 23.46 -26.09 -44.60
CA LEU A 209 22.54 -26.74 -43.69
C LEU A 209 23.29 -27.60 -42.64
N SER A 210 24.37 -28.26 -43.04
CA SER A 210 25.27 -28.98 -42.15
C SER A 210 25.96 -28.01 -41.17
N ALA A 211 26.38 -26.83 -41.65
CA ALA A 211 26.93 -25.78 -40.82
C ALA A 211 25.86 -25.20 -39.85
N GLY A 212 24.60 -25.00 -40.32
CA GLY A 212 23.47 -24.55 -39.52
C GLY A 212 23.10 -25.54 -38.40
N ALA A 213 23.13 -26.86 -38.70
CA ALA A 213 22.90 -27.88 -37.69
C ALA A 213 24.04 -27.92 -36.64
N SER A 214 25.27 -27.64 -37.05
CA SER A 214 26.39 -27.47 -36.12
C SER A 214 26.19 -26.23 -35.21
N GLN A 215 25.66 -25.14 -35.77
CA GLN A 215 25.33 -23.95 -34.98
C GLN A 215 24.14 -24.17 -34.02
N VAL A 216 23.11 -24.91 -34.45
CA VAL A 216 22.01 -25.30 -33.57
C VAL A 216 22.49 -26.19 -32.43
N SER A 217 23.39 -27.12 -32.72
CA SER A 217 24.03 -27.96 -31.71
C SER A 217 24.85 -27.12 -30.71
N SER A 218 25.57 -26.11 -31.21
CA SER A 218 26.30 -25.14 -30.39
C SER A 218 25.36 -24.28 -29.57
N GLY A 219 24.27 -23.78 -30.16
CA GLY A 219 23.22 -22.99 -29.44
C GLY A 219 22.50 -23.82 -28.39
N ALA A 220 22.18 -25.08 -28.67
CA ALA A 220 21.63 -26.02 -27.71
C ALA A 220 22.59 -26.27 -26.52
N SER A 221 23.90 -26.31 -26.81
CA SER A 221 24.92 -26.39 -25.77
C SER A 221 24.97 -25.14 -24.88
N GLN A 222 24.78 -23.96 -25.51
CA GLN A 222 24.69 -22.69 -24.75
C GLN A 222 23.42 -22.61 -23.91
N VAL A 223 22.28 -23.04 -24.49
CA VAL A 223 21.01 -23.13 -23.73
C VAL A 223 21.15 -24.08 -22.57
N LYS A 224 21.81 -25.23 -22.77
CA LYS A 224 22.13 -26.17 -21.67
C LYS A 224 23.00 -25.51 -20.58
N SER A 225 24.03 -24.75 -20.98
CA SER A 225 24.85 -24.00 -20.03
C SER A 225 24.02 -22.97 -19.27
N GLY A 226 23.19 -22.20 -19.97
CA GLY A 226 22.30 -21.22 -19.36
C GLY A 226 21.24 -21.85 -18.45
N ALA A 227 20.75 -23.04 -18.81
CA ALA A 227 19.83 -23.80 -17.97
C ALA A 227 20.51 -24.31 -16.68
N ASN A 228 21.76 -24.74 -16.76
CA ASN A 228 22.55 -25.10 -15.57
C ASN A 228 22.84 -23.87 -14.69
N ASP A 229 23.09 -22.71 -15.32
CA ASP A 229 23.27 -21.46 -14.59
C ASP A 229 21.95 -21.01 -13.92
N LEU A 230 20.82 -21.24 -14.60
CA LEU A 230 19.48 -21.00 -14.05
C LEU A 230 19.20 -21.91 -12.85
N GLU A 231 19.52 -23.20 -12.95
CA GLU A 231 19.41 -24.16 -11.85
C GLU A 231 20.27 -23.71 -10.65
N LYS A 232 21.49 -23.28 -10.93
CA LYS A 232 22.38 -22.74 -9.90
C LYS A 232 21.81 -21.45 -9.29
N GLY A 233 21.38 -20.50 -10.14
CA GLY A 233 20.77 -19.27 -9.67
C GLY A 233 19.49 -19.52 -8.87
N ALA A 234 18.69 -20.50 -9.27
CA ALA A 234 17.53 -20.93 -8.52
C ALA A 234 17.89 -21.56 -7.17
N SER A 235 18.98 -22.36 -7.13
CA SER A 235 19.53 -22.90 -5.89
C SER A 235 20.03 -21.80 -4.95
N ASP A 236 20.73 -20.82 -5.52
CA ASP A 236 21.20 -19.64 -4.77
C ASP A 236 20.03 -18.82 -4.24
N LEU A 237 18.97 -18.63 -5.06
CA LEU A 237 17.74 -17.95 -4.66
C LEU A 237 17.02 -18.71 -3.55
N SER A 238 16.91 -20.03 -3.63
CA SER A 238 16.34 -20.87 -2.57
C SER A 238 17.13 -20.75 -1.27
N SER A 239 18.46 -20.72 -1.39
CA SER A 239 19.37 -20.53 -0.25
C SER A 239 19.18 -19.12 0.36
N GLY A 240 19.09 -18.10 -0.48
CA GLY A 240 18.81 -16.72 -0.07
C GLY A 240 17.44 -16.60 0.61
N ALA A 241 16.42 -17.24 0.06
CA ALA A 241 15.09 -17.28 0.66
C ALA A 241 15.11 -17.97 2.04
N SER A 242 15.89 -19.05 2.18
CA SER A 242 16.10 -19.73 3.48
C SER A 242 16.79 -18.83 4.50
N GLN A 243 17.74 -18.01 4.05
CA GLN A 243 18.38 -17.01 4.91
C GLN A 243 17.40 -15.90 5.31
N VAL A 244 16.57 -15.42 4.39
CA VAL A 244 15.50 -14.43 4.67
C VAL A 244 14.52 -15.00 5.69
N LYS A 245 14.10 -16.25 5.53
CA LYS A 245 13.25 -16.96 6.49
C LYS A 245 13.87 -17.02 7.88
N SER A 246 15.15 -17.37 7.94
CA SER A 246 15.91 -17.41 9.20
C SER A 246 16.00 -16.01 9.83
N GLY A 247 16.31 -14.99 9.02
CA GLY A 247 16.34 -13.60 9.48
C GLY A 247 14.98 -13.12 9.98
N ALA A 248 13.91 -13.45 9.28
CA ALA A 248 12.55 -13.14 9.70
C ALA A 248 12.21 -13.81 11.05
N SER A 249 12.63 -15.05 11.24
CA SER A 249 12.46 -15.76 12.53
C SER A 249 13.23 -15.07 13.67
N GLN A 250 14.44 -14.58 13.38
CA GLN A 250 15.22 -13.80 14.36
C GLN A 250 14.55 -12.45 14.68
N VAL A 251 14.00 -11.77 13.66
CA VAL A 251 13.23 -10.52 13.86
C VAL A 251 12.01 -10.78 14.74
N SER A 252 11.28 -11.85 14.50
CA SER A 252 10.13 -12.26 15.32
C SER A 252 10.54 -12.51 16.77
N ALA A 253 11.64 -13.21 16.97
CA ALA A 253 12.20 -13.46 18.32
C ALA A 253 12.63 -12.16 19.00
N GLY A 254 13.34 -11.27 18.27
CA GLY A 254 13.74 -9.94 18.76
C GLY A 254 12.55 -9.05 19.11
N ALA A 255 11.52 -9.07 18.28
CA ALA A 255 10.28 -8.37 18.53
C ALA A 255 9.60 -8.84 19.82
N SER A 256 9.63 -10.15 20.09
CA SER A 256 9.12 -10.72 21.33
C SER A 256 9.90 -10.25 22.56
N GLN A 257 11.22 -10.12 22.43
CA GLN A 257 12.07 -9.55 23.48
C GLN A 257 11.79 -8.05 23.71
N VAL A 258 11.63 -7.26 22.62
CA VAL A 258 11.26 -5.85 22.69
C VAL A 258 9.90 -5.67 23.36
N LYS A 259 8.91 -6.50 23.03
CA LYS A 259 7.61 -6.52 23.69
C LYS A 259 7.76 -6.71 25.20
N SER A 260 8.55 -7.72 25.61
CA SER A 260 8.79 -8.02 27.02
C SER A 260 9.47 -6.83 27.74
N GLY A 261 10.55 -6.29 27.13
CA GLY A 261 11.25 -5.12 27.66
C GLY A 261 10.36 -3.89 27.76
N SER A 262 9.55 -3.63 26.74
CA SER A 262 8.60 -2.50 26.73
C SER A 262 7.53 -2.65 27.79
N SER A 263 7.05 -3.86 28.04
CA SER A 263 6.12 -4.13 29.13
C SER A 263 6.74 -3.85 30.50
N GLN A 264 8.02 -4.18 30.68
CA GLN A 264 8.75 -3.85 31.90
C GLN A 264 8.96 -2.34 32.06
N VAL A 265 9.32 -1.64 30.96
CA VAL A 265 9.45 -0.15 30.98
C VAL A 265 8.12 0.50 31.32
N SER A 266 7.01 0.03 30.72
CA SER A 266 5.67 0.53 31.04
C SER A 266 5.37 0.38 32.53
N SER A 267 5.57 -0.81 33.08
CA SER A 267 5.35 -1.08 34.51
C SER A 267 6.23 -0.22 35.42
N SER A 268 7.50 -0.02 35.04
CA SER A 268 8.42 0.84 35.81
C SER A 268 8.01 2.31 35.74
N ALA A 269 7.54 2.77 34.57
CA ALA A 269 7.04 4.13 34.40
C ALA A 269 5.76 4.37 35.21
N ASP A 270 4.88 3.38 35.30
CA ASP A 270 3.68 3.47 36.14
C ASP A 270 4.05 3.58 37.64
N GLN A 271 5.07 2.83 38.07
CA GLN A 271 5.60 2.93 39.43
C GLN A 271 6.22 4.31 39.71
N ILE A 272 6.99 4.86 38.74
CA ILE A 272 7.55 6.21 38.84
C ILE A 272 6.42 7.26 38.93
N SER A 273 5.40 7.14 38.07
CA SER A 273 4.25 8.03 38.07
C SER A 273 3.51 8.02 39.41
N ALA A 274 3.30 6.82 39.96
CA ALA A 274 2.70 6.65 41.28
C ALA A 274 3.55 7.29 42.39
N GLY A 275 4.87 7.05 42.38
CA GLY A 275 5.81 7.63 43.32
C GLY A 275 5.88 9.16 43.24
N ALA A 276 5.97 9.70 42.01
CA ALA A 276 5.95 11.13 41.75
C ALA A 276 4.63 11.75 42.24
N SER A 277 3.56 11.01 42.11
CA SER A 277 2.23 11.37 42.59
C SER A 277 2.17 11.48 44.10
N GLN A 278 2.78 10.55 44.81
CA GLN A 278 2.87 10.62 46.29
C GLN A 278 3.75 11.80 46.75
N VAL A 279 4.87 12.06 46.06
CA VAL A 279 5.74 13.20 46.35
C VAL A 279 4.99 14.52 46.16
N GLN A 280 4.23 14.64 45.06
CA GLN A 280 3.42 15.83 44.79
C GLN A 280 2.37 16.07 45.92
N GLU A 281 1.68 15.01 46.31
CA GLU A 281 0.68 15.12 47.36
C GLU A 281 1.30 15.51 48.70
N SER A 282 2.43 14.89 49.05
CA SER A 282 3.18 15.23 50.27
C SER A 282 3.67 16.68 50.23
N ALA A 283 4.15 17.16 49.08
CA ALA A 283 4.59 18.53 48.92
C ALA A 283 3.44 19.54 49.02
N LYS A 284 2.27 19.20 48.47
CA LYS A 284 1.04 20.01 48.62
C LYS A 284 0.50 20.02 50.06
N GLN A 285 0.55 18.88 50.75
CA GLN A 285 0.18 18.81 52.16
C GLN A 285 1.10 19.69 53.01
N LEU A 286 2.40 19.69 52.72
CA LEU A 286 3.35 20.60 53.39
C LEU A 286 2.99 22.07 53.11
N ASP A 287 2.72 22.42 51.87
CA ASP A 287 2.32 23.78 51.48
C ASP A 287 0.99 24.20 52.17
N SER A 288 -0.01 23.31 52.17
CA SER A 288 -1.33 23.57 52.77
C SER A 288 -1.34 23.60 54.30
N SER A 289 -0.38 22.92 54.92
CA SER A 289 -0.26 22.86 56.41
C SER A 289 0.43 24.10 56.99
N VAL A 290 0.93 24.99 56.15
CA VAL A 290 1.75 26.12 56.60
C VAL A 290 1.12 27.42 56.11
N ASP A 291 0.75 28.29 57.04
CA ASP A 291 0.31 29.67 56.74
C ASP A 291 1.52 30.55 56.42
N GLU A 292 1.73 30.84 55.13
CA GLU A 292 2.82 31.62 54.58
C GLU A 292 2.91 33.02 55.19
N GLY A 293 1.78 33.58 55.68
CA GLY A 293 1.69 34.89 56.33
C GLY A 293 2.25 34.94 57.77
N SER A 294 2.34 33.77 58.41
CA SER A 294 2.77 33.62 59.81
C SER A 294 4.21 33.10 59.97
N LEU A 295 4.90 32.75 58.87
CA LEU A 295 6.22 32.13 58.91
C LEU A 295 7.37 33.15 59.07
N PRO A 296 8.37 32.78 59.88
CA PRO A 296 9.67 33.49 59.88
C PRO A 296 10.31 33.47 58.49
N ASP A 297 10.93 34.58 58.09
CA ASP A 297 11.53 34.75 56.73
C ASP A 297 12.55 33.66 56.38
N GLN A 298 13.18 33.04 57.38
CA GLN A 298 14.12 31.93 57.20
C GLN A 298 13.47 30.63 56.70
N LEU A 299 12.17 30.46 56.90
CA LEU A 299 11.42 29.25 56.53
C LEU A 299 10.58 29.42 55.25
N LYS A 300 10.38 30.63 54.76
CA LYS A 300 9.68 30.92 53.51
C LYS A 300 10.30 30.21 52.30
N PRO A 301 11.64 30.06 52.18
CA PRO A 301 12.24 29.30 51.11
C PRO A 301 11.85 27.80 51.09
N VAL A 302 11.54 27.24 52.29
CA VAL A 302 11.11 25.83 52.38
C VAL A 302 9.72 25.65 51.78
N VAL A 303 8.81 26.56 52.03
CA VAL A 303 7.44 26.54 51.47
C VAL A 303 7.51 26.82 49.97
N HIS A 304 8.35 27.74 49.52
CA HIS A 304 8.58 27.95 48.09
C HIS A 304 9.16 26.71 47.42
N GLY A 305 10.15 26.07 48.04
CA GLY A 305 10.74 24.84 47.54
C GLY A 305 9.75 23.68 47.51
N SER A 306 8.78 23.60 48.45
CA SER A 306 7.73 22.58 48.41
C SER A 306 6.75 22.80 47.24
N LYS A 307 6.45 24.05 46.91
CA LYS A 307 5.64 24.38 45.71
C LYS A 307 6.37 23.98 44.42
N GLU A 308 7.66 24.32 44.32
CA GLU A 308 8.48 23.90 43.16
C GLU A 308 8.58 22.36 43.05
N LEU A 309 8.75 21.68 44.21
CA LEU A 309 8.79 20.23 44.27
C LEU A 309 7.45 19.60 43.84
N ALA A 310 6.34 20.18 44.25
CA ALA A 310 5.00 19.73 43.84
C ALA A 310 4.82 19.86 42.32
N ASN A 311 5.26 20.98 41.73
CA ASN A 311 5.20 21.21 40.29
C ASN A 311 6.12 20.22 39.53
N ALA A 312 7.38 20.11 39.94
CA ALA A 312 8.33 19.17 39.34
C ALA A 312 7.86 17.72 39.44
N SER A 313 7.21 17.34 40.56
CA SER A 313 6.65 15.99 40.72
C SER A 313 5.43 15.77 39.81
N SER A 314 4.62 16.80 39.59
CA SER A 314 3.52 16.75 38.62
C SER A 314 4.03 16.54 37.18
N ASP A 315 5.07 17.27 36.81
CA ASP A 315 5.70 17.14 35.50
C ASP A 315 6.32 15.74 35.32
N LEU A 316 6.99 15.23 36.36
CA LEU A 316 7.55 13.88 36.36
C LEU A 316 6.46 12.81 36.23
N ALA A 317 5.36 12.95 36.93
CA ALA A 317 4.23 12.03 36.83
C ALA A 317 3.63 12.05 35.41
N GLY A 318 3.48 13.24 34.83
CA GLY A 318 3.03 13.42 33.44
C GLY A 318 3.99 12.78 32.42
N ALA A 319 5.29 13.04 32.57
CA ALA A 319 6.32 12.45 31.73
C ALA A 319 6.35 10.91 31.83
N SER A 320 6.25 10.37 33.06
CA SER A 320 6.22 8.93 33.30
C SER A 320 4.97 8.27 32.69
N SER A 321 3.81 8.92 32.82
CA SER A 321 2.57 8.43 32.19
C SER A 321 2.70 8.41 30.66
N SER A 322 3.35 9.42 30.08
CA SER A 322 3.64 9.48 28.65
C SER A 322 4.60 8.35 28.22
N LEU A 323 5.63 8.07 29.05
CA LEU A 323 6.58 6.99 28.83
C LEU A 323 5.89 5.62 28.91
N ALA A 324 5.02 5.39 29.89
CA ALA A 324 4.25 4.15 30.01
C ALA A 324 3.38 3.90 28.77
N GLN A 325 2.71 4.95 28.30
CA GLN A 325 1.91 4.86 27.06
C GLN A 325 2.79 4.61 25.83
N GLY A 326 3.92 5.32 25.72
CA GLY A 326 4.88 5.09 24.65
C GLY A 326 5.38 3.64 24.62
N SER A 327 5.74 3.11 25.82
CA SER A 327 6.17 1.73 25.98
C SER A 327 5.06 0.73 25.64
N SER A 328 3.83 0.99 26.03
CA SER A 328 2.69 0.14 25.69
C SER A 328 2.42 0.12 24.17
N LYS A 329 2.56 1.27 23.52
CA LYS A 329 2.52 1.36 22.05
C LYS A 329 3.66 0.54 21.43
N LEU A 330 4.88 0.69 21.94
CA LEU A 330 6.04 -0.06 21.44
C LEU A 330 5.86 -1.57 21.63
N ALA A 331 5.31 -2.01 22.76
CA ALA A 331 4.99 -3.41 23.00
C ALA A 331 4.00 -3.97 21.98
N ASN A 332 2.93 -3.22 21.71
CA ASN A 332 1.95 -3.59 20.70
C ASN A 332 2.57 -3.64 19.31
N SER A 333 3.34 -2.58 18.97
CA SER A 333 4.09 -2.53 17.72
C SER A 333 5.07 -3.69 17.56
N SER A 334 5.63 -4.24 18.62
CA SER A 334 6.50 -5.42 18.54
C SER A 334 5.73 -6.68 18.17
N VAL A 335 4.49 -6.83 18.63
CA VAL A 335 3.64 -7.98 18.24
C VAL A 335 3.38 -7.97 16.74
N ASP A 336 3.09 -6.80 16.21
CA ASP A 336 2.78 -6.69 14.79
C ASP A 336 4.03 -6.84 13.92
N LEU A 337 5.19 -6.40 14.42
CA LEU A 337 6.47 -6.70 13.77
C LEU A 337 6.72 -8.22 13.73
N ALA A 338 6.42 -8.92 14.82
CA ALA A 338 6.56 -10.38 14.86
C ALA A 338 5.65 -11.08 13.84
N ASN A 339 4.40 -10.59 13.74
CA ASN A 339 3.43 -11.10 12.76
C ASN A 339 3.86 -10.79 11.31
N GLY A 340 4.34 -9.55 11.08
CA GLY A 340 4.91 -9.17 9.79
C GLY A 340 6.13 -10.02 9.42
N ALA A 341 7.01 -10.28 10.38
CA ALA A 341 8.16 -11.18 10.19
C ALA A 341 7.71 -12.60 9.85
N SER A 342 6.64 -13.09 10.48
CA SER A 342 6.07 -14.40 10.12
C SER A 342 5.57 -14.40 8.68
N GLY A 343 4.86 -13.34 8.24
CA GLY A 343 4.44 -13.20 6.85
C GLY A 343 5.61 -13.15 5.86
N VAL A 344 6.73 -12.50 6.24
CA VAL A 344 7.98 -12.51 5.45
C VAL A 344 8.58 -13.90 5.39
N ALA A 345 8.57 -14.66 6.48
CA ALA A 345 9.07 -16.04 6.52
C ALA A 345 8.24 -16.97 5.61
N ASP A 346 6.93 -16.79 5.61
CA ASP A 346 6.01 -17.54 4.73
C ASP A 346 6.23 -17.15 3.26
N GLY A 347 6.37 -15.85 2.98
CA GLY A 347 6.72 -15.36 1.65
C GLY A 347 8.07 -15.90 1.16
N ALA A 348 9.07 -15.93 2.02
CA ALA A 348 10.38 -16.52 1.72
C ALA A 348 10.28 -18.02 1.43
N SER A 349 9.41 -18.74 2.16
CA SER A 349 9.15 -20.15 1.85
C SER A 349 8.55 -20.32 0.45
N GLY A 350 7.56 -19.46 0.09
CA GLY A 350 6.99 -19.45 -1.25
C GLY A 350 8.03 -19.13 -2.36
N VAL A 351 8.98 -18.23 -2.06
CA VAL A 351 10.10 -17.94 -2.98
C VAL A 351 11.02 -19.15 -3.13
N ALA A 352 11.32 -19.85 -2.05
CA ALA A 352 12.16 -21.07 -2.08
C ALA A 352 11.47 -22.19 -2.90
N ASP A 353 10.16 -22.36 -2.72
CA ASP A 353 9.35 -23.31 -3.51
C ASP A 353 9.31 -22.92 -4.99
N GLY A 354 9.10 -21.63 -5.29
CA GLY A 354 9.17 -21.11 -6.66
C GLY A 354 10.55 -21.29 -7.30
N ALA A 355 11.62 -21.06 -6.53
CA ALA A 355 12.99 -21.30 -6.97
C ALA A 355 13.23 -22.79 -7.28
N SER A 356 12.70 -23.69 -6.45
CA SER A 356 12.78 -25.13 -6.70
C SER A 356 12.06 -25.54 -7.98
N GLN A 357 10.88 -24.95 -8.22
CA GLN A 357 10.15 -25.14 -9.49
C GLN A 357 10.94 -24.59 -10.70
N LEU A 358 11.58 -23.43 -10.52
CA LEU A 358 12.41 -22.81 -11.55
C LEU A 358 13.65 -23.67 -11.87
N ALA A 359 14.30 -24.24 -10.85
CA ALA A 359 15.41 -25.19 -11.03
C ALA A 359 14.97 -26.43 -11.81
N ASN A 360 13.81 -27.01 -11.44
CA ASN A 360 13.24 -28.14 -12.16
C ASN A 360 12.90 -27.78 -13.62
N GLY A 361 12.37 -26.57 -13.85
CA GLY A 361 12.15 -26.03 -15.20
C GLY A 361 13.45 -25.84 -15.98
N GLY A 362 14.51 -25.39 -15.31
CA GLY A 362 15.86 -25.29 -15.85
C GLY A 362 16.40 -26.65 -16.31
N SER A 363 16.32 -27.65 -15.44
CA SER A 363 16.76 -29.02 -15.77
C SER A 363 15.98 -29.60 -16.96
N GLN A 364 14.66 -29.39 -17.01
CA GLN A 364 13.85 -29.80 -18.18
C GLN A 364 14.24 -29.04 -19.47
N LEU A 365 14.58 -27.74 -19.36
CA LEU A 365 15.05 -26.96 -20.49
C LEU A 365 16.42 -27.45 -20.98
N ALA A 366 17.33 -27.82 -20.06
CA ALA A 366 18.62 -28.41 -20.40
C ALA A 366 18.46 -29.74 -21.12
N GLU A 367 17.58 -30.61 -20.65
CA GLU A 367 17.28 -31.91 -21.29
C GLU A 367 16.61 -31.70 -22.67
N GLY A 368 15.66 -30.76 -22.75
CA GLY A 368 15.00 -30.39 -23.99
C GLY A 368 15.99 -29.86 -25.05
N SER A 369 16.98 -29.05 -24.59
CA SER A 369 18.02 -28.54 -25.48
C SER A 369 18.97 -29.63 -26.01
N VAL A 370 19.31 -30.63 -25.20
CA VAL A 370 20.07 -31.81 -25.63
C VAL A 370 19.27 -32.59 -26.67
N SER A 371 17.98 -32.78 -26.44
CA SER A 371 17.08 -33.45 -27.36
C SER A 371 16.94 -32.68 -28.68
N LEU A 372 16.89 -31.33 -28.60
CA LEU A 372 16.87 -30.44 -29.77
C LEU A 372 18.17 -30.53 -30.56
N ALA A 373 19.33 -30.57 -29.88
CA ALA A 373 20.64 -30.75 -30.55
C ALA A 373 20.73 -32.09 -31.26
N ALA A 374 20.28 -33.17 -30.63
CA ALA A 374 20.24 -34.49 -31.26
C ALA A 374 19.27 -34.55 -32.44
N GLY A 375 18.07 -33.91 -32.26
CA GLY A 375 17.06 -33.82 -33.33
C GLY A 375 17.53 -32.98 -34.53
N SER A 376 18.25 -31.89 -34.30
CA SER A 376 18.80 -31.05 -35.38
C SER A 376 19.95 -31.74 -36.12
N ALA A 377 20.79 -32.53 -35.42
CA ALA A 377 21.81 -33.35 -36.07
C ALA A 377 21.18 -34.45 -36.95
N LEU A 378 20.14 -35.13 -36.45
CA LEU A 378 19.36 -36.11 -37.24
C LEU A 378 18.66 -35.43 -38.42
N LEU A 379 18.09 -34.23 -38.21
CA LEU A 379 17.43 -33.45 -39.29
C LEU A 379 18.46 -33.00 -40.34
N ALA A 380 19.67 -32.57 -39.95
CA ALA A 380 20.71 -32.17 -40.86
C ALA A 380 21.19 -33.36 -41.72
N ASN A 381 21.38 -34.52 -41.09
CA ASN A 381 21.77 -35.73 -41.82
C ASN A 381 20.65 -36.22 -42.76
N GLY A 382 19.39 -36.20 -42.28
CA GLY A 382 18.22 -36.53 -43.08
C GLY A 382 17.96 -35.54 -44.19
N ALA A 383 18.12 -34.25 -43.92
CA ALA A 383 17.94 -33.21 -44.93
C ALA A 383 19.05 -33.17 -45.96
N SER A 384 20.32 -33.45 -45.57
CA SER A 384 21.41 -33.61 -46.56
C SER A 384 21.12 -34.78 -47.52
N SER A 385 20.58 -35.88 -46.99
CA SER A 385 20.14 -37.01 -47.81
C SER A 385 18.91 -36.69 -48.65
N ALA A 386 17.95 -35.94 -48.11
CA ALA A 386 16.74 -35.52 -48.81
C ALA A 386 17.00 -34.39 -49.84
N LEU A 387 17.95 -33.48 -49.56
CA LEU A 387 18.32 -32.42 -50.51
C LEU A 387 19.01 -32.99 -51.77
N PHE A 388 19.81 -34.03 -51.61
CA PHE A 388 20.36 -34.76 -52.75
C PHE A 388 19.24 -35.42 -53.60
N SER A 389 18.19 -35.89 -52.97
CA SER A 389 17.01 -36.48 -53.65
C SER A 389 16.05 -35.40 -54.16
N ALA A 390 15.99 -34.24 -53.49
CA ALA A 390 15.05 -33.14 -53.81
C ALA A 390 15.58 -32.13 -54.81
N SER A 391 16.88 -32.17 -55.17
CA SER A 391 17.44 -31.32 -56.25
C SER A 391 16.76 -31.61 -57.56
N SER A 392 16.23 -32.82 -57.76
CA SER A 392 15.40 -33.21 -58.92
C SER A 392 13.89 -32.89 -58.72
N GLY A 393 13.45 -32.69 -57.50
CA GLY A 393 12.03 -32.36 -57.18
C GLY A 393 11.73 -30.87 -56.99
N LEU A 394 12.76 -30.01 -56.94
CA LEU A 394 12.61 -28.60 -56.57
C LEU A 394 11.96 -27.73 -57.65
N SER A 395 12.04 -28.15 -58.94
CA SER A 395 11.23 -27.51 -59.97
C SER A 395 9.72 -27.63 -59.74
N GLY A 396 9.28 -28.72 -59.06
CA GLY A 396 7.88 -28.90 -58.66
C GLY A 396 7.51 -28.18 -57.34
N ALA A 397 8.51 -27.89 -56.51
CA ALA A 397 8.26 -27.19 -55.24
C ALA A 397 8.10 -25.67 -55.43
N ALA A 398 8.73 -25.08 -56.46
CA ALA A 398 8.53 -23.66 -56.80
C ALA A 398 7.06 -23.37 -57.20
N ASP A 399 6.40 -24.32 -57.89
CA ASP A 399 4.98 -24.21 -58.21
C ASP A 399 4.08 -24.44 -56.99
N SER A 400 4.53 -25.21 -55.98
CA SER A 400 3.81 -25.42 -54.74
C SER A 400 3.93 -24.23 -53.79
N LEU A 401 4.97 -23.39 -53.90
CA LEU A 401 5.18 -22.21 -53.08
C LEU A 401 4.18 -21.08 -53.41
N SER A 402 3.64 -21.06 -54.64
CA SER A 402 2.56 -20.14 -55.02
C SER A 402 1.27 -20.33 -54.20
N SER A 403 1.09 -21.50 -53.56
CA SER A 403 -0.05 -21.78 -52.71
C SER A 403 0.13 -21.22 -51.27
N ILE A 404 1.35 -20.85 -50.87
CA ILE A 404 1.65 -20.28 -49.55
C ILE A 404 1.44 -18.76 -49.52
N THR A 405 1.51 -18.09 -50.67
CA THR A 405 1.24 -16.65 -50.83
C THR A 405 -0.25 -16.29 -50.70
N GLY A 406 -1.14 -17.29 -50.50
CA GLY A 406 -2.57 -17.08 -50.25
C GLY A 406 -2.95 -16.96 -48.75
N VAL A 407 -1.99 -17.03 -47.84
CA VAL A 407 -2.26 -16.85 -46.40
C VAL A 407 -2.33 -15.35 -46.11
N ASN A 408 -3.39 -14.97 -45.37
CA ASN A 408 -3.61 -13.57 -45.02
C ASN A 408 -2.42 -13.04 -44.17
N GLU A 409 -1.61 -12.22 -44.76
CA GLU A 409 -0.36 -11.66 -44.19
C GLU A 409 -0.62 -10.94 -42.85
N SER A 410 -1.81 -10.36 -42.71
CA SER A 410 -2.22 -9.64 -41.51
C SER A 410 -2.44 -10.56 -40.30
N GLU A 411 -3.06 -11.74 -40.48
CA GLU A 411 -3.30 -12.71 -39.41
C GLU A 411 -2.00 -13.37 -38.94
N VAL A 412 -1.08 -13.64 -39.85
CA VAL A 412 0.24 -14.17 -39.49
C VAL A 412 1.08 -13.13 -38.76
N GLY A 413 1.01 -11.87 -39.19
CA GLY A 413 1.68 -10.74 -38.54
C GLY A 413 1.19 -10.55 -37.09
N GLU A 414 -0.10 -10.66 -36.86
CA GLU A 414 -0.70 -10.55 -35.54
C GLU A 414 -0.30 -11.71 -34.61
N TYR A 415 -0.28 -12.94 -35.12
CA TYR A 415 0.15 -14.11 -34.34
C TYR A 415 1.63 -14.06 -33.95
N ILE A 416 2.51 -13.63 -34.87
CA ILE A 416 3.95 -13.49 -34.59
C ILE A 416 4.21 -12.34 -33.61
N TYR A 417 3.41 -11.30 -33.67
CA TYR A 417 3.49 -10.16 -32.76
C TYR A 417 3.13 -10.53 -31.31
N SER A 418 2.08 -11.32 -31.10
CA SER A 418 1.62 -11.68 -29.76
C SER A 418 1.39 -13.19 -29.61
N PRO A 419 2.47 -14.01 -29.65
CA PRO A 419 2.37 -15.46 -29.49
C PRO A 419 1.99 -15.85 -28.05
N VAL A 420 2.07 -14.90 -27.11
CA VAL A 420 1.71 -15.09 -25.71
C VAL A 420 0.54 -14.17 -25.40
N VAL A 421 -0.58 -14.74 -25.06
CA VAL A 421 -1.76 -14.02 -24.55
C VAL A 421 -1.67 -13.95 -23.03
N LEU A 422 -1.64 -12.75 -22.49
CA LEU A 422 -1.77 -12.54 -21.07
C LEU A 422 -3.22 -12.86 -20.66
N LYS A 423 -3.43 -13.99 -20.02
CA LYS A 423 -4.71 -14.32 -19.39
C LYS A 423 -4.69 -13.77 -17.97
N GLU A 424 -5.33 -12.63 -17.77
CA GLU A 424 -5.50 -12.04 -16.46
C GLU A 424 -6.56 -12.84 -15.68
N ASN A 425 -6.21 -13.24 -14.48
CA ASN A 425 -7.12 -13.88 -13.55
C ASN A 425 -7.13 -13.04 -12.27
N GLU A 426 -8.06 -12.13 -12.18
CA GLU A 426 -8.20 -11.25 -11.04
C GLU A 426 -8.75 -12.00 -9.82
N LEU A 427 -7.94 -12.09 -8.79
CA LEU A 427 -8.38 -12.57 -7.48
C LEU A 427 -8.95 -11.36 -6.72
N TYR A 428 -10.20 -11.49 -6.25
CA TYR A 428 -10.90 -10.42 -5.52
C TYR A 428 -11.11 -9.15 -6.36
N ALA A 429 -11.57 -9.30 -7.58
CA ALA A 429 -11.87 -8.17 -8.48
C ALA A 429 -12.72 -7.09 -7.81
N VAL A 430 -12.29 -5.85 -7.94
CA VAL A 430 -12.97 -4.67 -7.37
C VAL A 430 -13.49 -3.82 -8.54
N PRO A 431 -14.78 -3.43 -8.53
CA PRO A 431 -15.38 -2.73 -9.66
C PRO A 431 -14.89 -1.29 -9.83
N ASP A 432 -14.42 -0.66 -8.74
CA ASP A 432 -14.04 0.75 -8.71
C ASP A 432 -12.98 1.01 -7.65
N TYR A 433 -12.13 2.00 -7.89
CA TYR A 433 -11.06 2.40 -6.98
C TYR A 433 -11.59 2.97 -5.66
N GLY A 434 -12.79 3.59 -5.68
CA GLY A 434 -13.46 4.07 -4.49
C GLY A 434 -13.73 2.95 -3.49
N SER A 435 -14.21 1.78 -3.96
CA SER A 435 -14.38 0.59 -3.12
C SER A 435 -13.05 0.04 -2.59
N GLU A 436 -11.97 0.12 -3.37
CA GLU A 436 -10.64 -0.34 -2.95
C GLU A 436 -10.07 0.51 -1.80
N VAL A 437 -10.23 1.84 -1.86
CA VAL A 437 -9.72 2.77 -0.84
C VAL A 437 -10.68 2.98 0.33
N ALA A 438 -11.95 2.59 0.18
CA ALA A 438 -12.98 2.77 1.21
C ALA A 438 -12.58 2.23 2.58
N PRO A 439 -12.00 1.03 2.75
CA PRO A 439 -11.56 0.52 4.04
C PRO A 439 -10.63 1.48 4.78
N PHE A 440 -9.73 2.16 4.07
CA PHE A 440 -8.83 3.13 4.68
C PHE A 440 -9.59 4.36 5.20
N TYR A 441 -10.39 5.01 4.36
CA TYR A 441 -11.09 6.24 4.76
C TYR A 441 -12.15 6.00 5.82
N LEU A 442 -12.84 4.86 5.78
CA LEU A 442 -13.83 4.49 6.78
C LEU A 442 -13.18 4.27 8.15
N VAL A 443 -12.08 3.53 8.20
CA VAL A 443 -11.33 3.29 9.45
C VAL A 443 -10.73 4.59 9.99
N LEU A 444 -10.20 5.44 9.11
CA LEU A 444 -9.69 6.76 9.47
C LEU A 444 -10.80 7.63 10.08
N SER A 445 -11.99 7.63 9.48
CA SER A 445 -13.12 8.39 10.02
C SER A 445 -13.54 7.94 11.42
N MET A 446 -13.51 6.63 11.68
CA MET A 446 -13.82 6.06 13.01
C MET A 446 -12.79 6.52 14.06
N TRP A 447 -11.51 6.59 13.71
CA TRP A 447 -10.49 7.10 14.63
C TRP A 447 -10.64 8.60 14.87
N VAL A 448 -10.85 9.37 13.80
CA VAL A 448 -11.10 10.82 13.89
C VAL A 448 -12.36 11.10 14.69
N GLY A 449 -13.43 10.35 14.48
CA GLY A 449 -14.67 10.43 15.26
C GLY A 449 -14.42 10.19 16.74
N ALA A 450 -13.70 9.13 17.07
CA ALA A 450 -13.34 8.83 18.46
C ALA A 450 -12.54 9.96 19.10
N ILE A 451 -11.60 10.59 18.40
CA ILE A 451 -10.86 11.75 18.91
C ILE A 451 -11.79 12.93 19.10
N ILE A 452 -12.58 13.31 18.08
CA ILE A 452 -13.47 14.46 18.12
C ILE A 452 -14.44 14.31 19.29
N THR A 453 -15.08 13.15 19.43
CA THR A 453 -15.98 12.85 20.52
C THR A 453 -15.30 12.99 21.87
N CYS A 454 -14.10 12.44 22.05
CA CYS A 454 -13.35 12.54 23.29
C CYS A 454 -12.78 13.95 23.58
N VAL A 455 -12.62 14.78 22.57
CA VAL A 455 -12.18 16.18 22.73
C VAL A 455 -13.37 17.08 23.10
N MET A 456 -14.52 16.87 22.46
CA MET A 456 -15.70 17.71 22.61
C MET A 456 -16.53 17.36 23.85
N LEU A 457 -16.61 16.06 24.17
CA LEU A 457 -17.31 15.62 25.37
C LEU A 457 -16.35 15.55 26.57
N ARG A 458 -16.85 15.93 27.74
CA ARG A 458 -16.03 15.90 28.95
C ARG A 458 -15.73 14.47 29.39
N THR A 459 -14.46 14.07 29.31
CA THR A 459 -13.95 12.77 29.79
C THR A 459 -13.59 12.80 31.28
N GLY A 460 -13.39 13.99 31.85
CA GLY A 460 -12.97 14.22 33.25
C GLY A 460 -14.06 13.92 34.27
N GLN A 461 -13.67 13.83 35.55
CA GLN A 461 -14.59 13.62 36.70
C GLN A 461 -15.12 14.96 37.22
N SER A 462 -16.38 15.01 37.64
CA SER A 462 -16.85 16.12 38.45
C SER A 462 -16.48 15.87 39.93
N THR A 463 -15.77 16.81 40.54
CA THR A 463 -15.44 16.79 41.99
C THR A 463 -16.69 16.63 42.86
N GLY A 464 -16.65 15.74 43.84
CA GLY A 464 -17.75 15.53 44.81
C GLY A 464 -18.72 14.41 44.47
N THR A 465 -18.33 13.42 43.69
CA THR A 465 -19.21 12.31 43.29
C THR A 465 -19.30 11.18 44.33
N LYS A 466 -20.48 10.62 44.43
CA LYS A 466 -20.85 9.44 45.23
C LYS A 466 -20.17 8.14 44.69
N TYR A 467 -19.56 8.19 43.53
CA TYR A 467 -19.10 7.04 42.75
C TYR A 467 -17.59 6.85 42.86
N THR A 468 -17.12 5.61 42.71
CA THR A 468 -15.67 5.32 42.61
C THR A 468 -15.09 5.76 41.27
N PRO A 469 -13.76 6.03 41.17
CA PRO A 469 -13.12 6.38 39.93
C PRO A 469 -13.39 5.39 38.79
N SER A 470 -13.40 4.09 39.10
CA SER A 470 -13.69 3.04 38.12
C SER A 470 -15.16 3.03 37.68
N GLU A 471 -16.12 3.25 38.58
CA GLU A 471 -17.54 3.35 38.22
C GLU A 471 -17.80 4.56 37.32
N MET A 472 -17.18 5.69 37.65
CA MET A 472 -17.23 6.88 36.81
C MET A 472 -16.59 6.66 35.43
N TYR A 473 -15.44 5.98 35.41
CA TYR A 473 -14.78 5.65 34.15
C TYR A 473 -15.68 4.81 33.24
N PHE A 474 -16.21 3.70 33.74
CA PHE A 474 -17.08 2.82 32.96
C PHE A 474 -18.42 3.46 32.62
N GLY A 475 -19.02 4.23 33.56
CA GLY A 475 -20.27 4.93 33.31
C GLY A 475 -20.16 5.95 32.18
N LYS A 476 -19.07 6.71 32.15
CA LYS A 476 -18.79 7.63 31.07
C LYS A 476 -18.40 6.91 29.78
N LEU A 477 -17.55 5.88 29.86
CA LEU A 477 -17.16 5.09 28.68
C LEU A 477 -18.38 4.63 27.89
N LEU A 478 -19.45 4.21 28.56
CA LEU A 478 -20.66 3.72 27.88
C LEU A 478 -21.29 4.78 26.96
N ILE A 479 -21.30 6.05 27.33
CA ILE A 479 -21.85 7.10 26.46
C ILE A 479 -20.95 7.34 25.25
N PHE A 480 -19.63 7.25 25.41
CA PHE A 480 -18.69 7.35 24.29
C PHE A 480 -18.84 6.16 23.32
N LEU A 481 -19.08 4.95 23.85
CA LEU A 481 -19.37 3.78 23.00
C LEU A 481 -20.69 3.94 22.24
N VAL A 482 -21.72 4.54 22.85
CA VAL A 482 -22.96 4.88 22.15
C VAL A 482 -22.69 5.88 21.03
N MET A 483 -21.87 6.89 21.27
CA MET A 483 -21.46 7.85 20.23
C MET A 483 -20.72 7.14 19.09
N ALA A 484 -19.78 6.25 19.38
CA ALA A 484 -19.08 5.46 18.36
C ALA A 484 -20.06 4.64 17.51
N ILE A 485 -21.08 4.05 18.11
CA ILE A 485 -22.12 3.32 17.37
C ILE A 485 -22.89 4.28 16.44
N LEU A 486 -23.29 5.45 16.92
CA LEU A 486 -24.04 6.42 16.13
C LEU A 486 -23.20 6.95 14.95
N GLU A 487 -21.95 7.35 15.19
CA GLU A 487 -21.00 7.79 14.17
C GLU A 487 -20.80 6.71 13.10
N THR A 488 -20.54 5.48 13.53
CA THR A 488 -20.35 4.34 12.63
C THR A 488 -21.61 4.03 11.83
N THR A 489 -22.79 4.15 12.45
CA THR A 489 -24.07 3.96 11.76
C THR A 489 -24.22 4.95 10.61
N VAL A 490 -23.95 6.23 10.84
CA VAL A 490 -24.04 7.27 9.80
C VAL A 490 -23.00 7.01 8.70
N THR A 491 -21.78 6.64 9.08
CA THR A 491 -20.71 6.28 8.13
C THR A 491 -21.11 5.09 7.27
N LEU A 492 -21.67 4.04 7.85
CA LEU A 492 -22.14 2.85 7.13
C LEU A 492 -23.31 3.15 6.19
N ILE A 493 -24.28 3.96 6.65
CA ILE A 493 -25.39 4.40 5.78
C ILE A 493 -24.83 5.15 4.57
N GLY A 494 -23.87 6.05 4.77
CA GLY A 494 -23.20 6.73 3.67
C GLY A 494 -22.44 5.79 2.75
N ALA A 495 -21.72 4.81 3.30
CA ALA A 495 -21.02 3.78 2.54
C ALA A 495 -21.97 2.95 1.66
N PHE A 496 -23.14 2.58 2.18
CA PHE A 496 -24.19 1.89 1.41
C PHE A 496 -24.80 2.80 0.32
N ILE A 497 -25.02 4.08 0.61
CA ILE A 497 -25.53 5.05 -0.38
C ILE A 497 -24.53 5.25 -1.53
N LEU A 498 -23.22 5.30 -1.23
CA LEU A 498 -22.18 5.40 -2.25
C LEU A 498 -22.03 4.12 -3.09
N GLY A 499 -22.60 3.00 -2.65
CA GLY A 499 -22.51 1.74 -3.37
C GLY A 499 -21.17 1.02 -3.21
N ILE A 500 -20.44 1.27 -2.11
CA ILE A 500 -19.17 0.59 -1.84
C ILE A 500 -19.38 -0.92 -1.87
N LYS A 501 -18.54 -1.62 -2.64
CA LYS A 501 -18.59 -3.08 -2.76
C LYS A 501 -18.26 -3.74 -1.42
N MET A 502 -19.06 -4.70 -1.04
CA MET A 502 -18.88 -5.49 0.18
C MET A 502 -19.09 -6.97 -0.14
N ALA A 503 -18.00 -7.74 -0.15
CA ALA A 503 -18.06 -9.18 -0.38
C ALA A 503 -18.85 -9.91 0.73
N ASN A 504 -18.75 -9.43 1.97
CA ASN A 504 -19.50 -9.95 3.11
C ASN A 504 -20.12 -8.79 3.92
N PRO A 505 -21.31 -8.27 3.53
CA PRO A 505 -21.90 -7.07 4.12
C PRO A 505 -22.17 -7.20 5.63
N LEU A 506 -22.62 -8.35 6.10
CA LEU A 506 -22.90 -8.56 7.53
C LEU A 506 -21.61 -8.48 8.35
N LEU A 507 -20.58 -9.19 7.92
CA LEU A 507 -19.30 -9.20 8.62
C LEU A 507 -18.60 -7.83 8.52
N PHE A 508 -18.78 -7.13 7.40
CA PHE A 508 -18.29 -5.76 7.22
C PHE A 508 -18.90 -4.81 8.26
N VAL A 509 -20.22 -4.82 8.40
CA VAL A 509 -20.94 -4.01 9.40
C VAL A 509 -20.49 -4.35 10.82
N LEU A 510 -20.40 -5.63 11.16
CA LEU A 510 -19.94 -6.08 12.48
C LEU A 510 -18.49 -5.66 12.75
N SER A 511 -17.62 -5.79 11.75
CA SER A 511 -16.22 -5.36 11.84
C SER A 511 -16.10 -3.85 12.02
N ALA A 512 -16.91 -3.07 11.31
CA ALA A 512 -16.92 -1.61 11.44
C ALA A 512 -17.30 -1.18 12.88
N TYR A 513 -18.36 -1.73 13.44
CA TYR A 513 -18.71 -1.46 14.84
C TYR A 513 -17.63 -1.95 15.81
N PHE A 514 -17.09 -3.12 15.59
CA PHE A 514 -16.01 -3.65 16.41
C PHE A 514 -14.79 -2.72 16.42
N ILE A 515 -14.34 -2.25 15.25
CA ILE A 515 -13.21 -1.32 15.11
C ILE A 515 -13.51 -0.01 15.83
N ALA A 516 -14.69 0.58 15.58
CA ALA A 516 -15.08 1.86 16.16
C ALA A 516 -15.15 1.80 17.70
N LEU A 517 -15.68 0.71 18.26
CA LEU A 517 -15.74 0.50 19.71
C LEU A 517 -14.34 0.38 20.32
N ILE A 518 -13.43 -0.35 19.68
CA ILE A 518 -12.04 -0.46 20.14
C ILE A 518 -11.32 0.89 20.03
N PHE A 519 -11.49 1.61 18.93
CA PHE A 519 -10.88 2.93 18.74
C PHE A 519 -11.39 3.94 19.77
N MET A 520 -12.71 3.94 20.01
CA MET A 520 -13.30 4.77 21.05
C MET A 520 -12.77 4.41 22.44
N LEU A 521 -12.64 3.10 22.73
CA LEU A 521 -12.06 2.63 23.98
C LEU A 521 -10.62 3.11 24.16
N ILE A 522 -9.79 3.01 23.10
CA ILE A 522 -8.40 3.45 23.12
C ILE A 522 -8.32 4.97 23.32
N CYS A 523 -9.02 5.76 22.51
CA CYS A 523 -9.01 7.22 22.59
C CYS A 523 -9.56 7.72 23.92
N TYR A 524 -10.69 7.16 24.36
CA TYR A 524 -11.29 7.49 25.65
C TYR A 524 -10.35 7.16 26.83
N SER A 525 -9.76 5.98 26.83
CA SER A 525 -8.82 5.54 27.86
C SER A 525 -7.62 6.47 27.95
N LEU A 526 -7.03 6.81 26.81
CA LEU A 526 -5.88 7.70 26.71
C LEU A 526 -6.21 9.10 27.24
N ILE A 527 -7.32 9.67 26.78
CA ILE A 527 -7.73 11.03 27.13
C ILE A 527 -8.27 11.10 28.56
N SER A 528 -9.05 10.11 29.01
CA SER A 528 -9.57 10.05 30.37
C SER A 528 -8.48 9.88 31.42
N ALA A 529 -7.38 9.19 31.07
CA ALA A 529 -6.25 8.98 31.98
C ALA A 529 -5.30 10.18 32.05
N LEU A 530 -5.08 10.89 30.92
CA LEU A 530 -4.04 11.92 30.78
C LEU A 530 -4.58 13.33 30.49
N GLY A 531 -5.91 13.50 30.38
CA GLY A 531 -6.51 14.80 30.11
C GLY A 531 -6.02 15.42 28.79
N HIS A 532 -5.59 16.67 28.83
CA HIS A 532 -5.10 17.41 27.66
C HIS A 532 -3.87 16.77 27.00
N ILE A 533 -2.98 16.17 27.78
CA ILE A 533 -1.81 15.43 27.23
C ILE A 533 -2.30 14.23 26.41
N GLY A 534 -3.31 13.52 26.89
CA GLY A 534 -3.93 12.40 26.18
C GLY A 534 -4.55 12.81 24.85
N LYS A 535 -5.15 14.01 24.78
CA LYS A 535 -5.67 14.58 23.53
C LYS A 535 -4.54 14.78 22.51
N GLY A 536 -3.44 15.42 22.94
CA GLY A 536 -2.27 15.64 22.10
C GLY A 536 -1.66 14.33 21.60
N LEU A 537 -1.53 13.34 22.47
CA LEU A 537 -1.01 12.01 22.12
C LEU A 537 -1.89 11.27 21.12
N ALA A 538 -3.21 11.34 21.27
CA ALA A 538 -4.15 10.72 20.33
C ALA A 538 -4.04 11.33 18.92
N VAL A 539 -3.84 12.65 18.84
CA VAL A 539 -3.62 13.37 17.57
C VAL A 539 -2.27 13.04 16.96
N ILE A 540 -1.20 13.02 17.75
CA ILE A 540 0.14 12.61 17.28
C ILE A 540 0.08 11.17 16.74
N TRP A 541 -0.59 10.29 17.45
CA TRP A 541 -0.77 8.92 17.02
C TRP A 541 -1.55 8.82 15.70
N LEU A 542 -2.59 9.66 15.53
CA LEU A 542 -3.32 9.77 14.26
C LEU A 542 -2.39 10.11 13.09
N VAL A 543 -1.50 11.09 13.26
CA VAL A 543 -0.55 11.49 12.20
C VAL A 543 0.31 10.31 11.75
N PHE A 544 0.83 9.52 12.70
CA PHE A 544 1.58 8.31 12.37
C PHE A 544 0.70 7.26 11.67
N GLN A 545 -0.53 7.11 12.09
CA GLN A 545 -1.47 6.14 11.50
C GLN A 545 -1.83 6.51 10.07
N ILE A 546 -2.09 7.78 9.76
CA ILE A 546 -2.39 8.22 8.38
C ILE A 546 -1.25 7.87 7.43
N SER A 547 -0.02 8.11 7.86
CA SER A 547 1.17 7.93 7.01
C SER A 547 1.70 6.49 7.01
N GLY A 548 1.45 5.70 8.07
CA GLY A 548 2.15 4.45 8.32
C GLY A 548 1.31 3.18 8.25
N THR A 549 0.02 3.25 7.91
CA THR A 549 -0.84 2.05 7.90
C THR A 549 -0.79 1.22 6.62
N GLY A 550 -0.19 1.73 5.56
CA GLY A 550 -0.24 1.04 4.26
C GLY A 550 -1.64 1.00 3.64
N GLY A 551 -2.53 1.93 4.02
CA GLY A 551 -3.92 1.93 3.59
C GLY A 551 -4.12 2.30 2.12
N ILE A 552 -3.34 3.25 1.61
CA ILE A 552 -3.37 3.71 0.21
C ILE A 552 -2.18 3.14 -0.56
N TYR A 553 -0.98 3.27 0.00
CA TYR A 553 0.24 2.75 -0.61
C TYR A 553 0.76 1.55 0.17
N PRO A 554 1.30 0.52 -0.50
CA PRO A 554 1.93 -0.62 0.17
C PRO A 554 2.99 -0.15 1.17
N ILE A 555 2.96 -0.71 2.39
CA ILE A 555 3.87 -0.30 3.47
C ILE A 555 5.34 -0.51 3.10
N GLN A 556 5.64 -1.45 2.21
CA GLN A 556 6.98 -1.75 1.71
C GLN A 556 7.59 -0.56 0.93
N LEU A 557 6.77 0.34 0.39
CA LEU A 557 7.21 1.55 -0.30
C LEU A 557 7.52 2.71 0.64
N MET A 558 7.19 2.56 1.92
CA MET A 558 7.40 3.58 2.94
C MET A 558 8.81 3.49 3.55
N GLY A 559 9.24 4.56 4.21
CA GLY A 559 10.52 4.54 4.94
C GLY A 559 10.56 3.49 6.05
N GLN A 560 11.74 2.96 6.33
CA GLN A 560 11.95 1.86 7.30
C GLN A 560 11.32 2.12 8.68
N PHE A 561 11.34 3.36 9.14
CA PHE A 561 10.71 3.75 10.40
C PHE A 561 9.19 3.48 10.39
N LEU A 562 8.50 3.88 9.33
CA LEU A 562 7.05 3.66 9.20
C LEU A 562 6.74 2.16 9.05
N GLN A 563 7.57 1.43 8.32
CA GLN A 563 7.45 -0.04 8.23
C GLN A 563 7.54 -0.71 9.60
N ALA A 564 8.48 -0.28 10.43
CA ALA A 564 8.68 -0.83 11.78
C ALA A 564 7.54 -0.47 12.74
N VAL A 565 6.91 0.70 12.59
CA VAL A 565 5.86 1.19 13.49
C VAL A 565 4.46 0.78 13.04
N SER A 566 4.25 0.58 11.73
CA SER A 566 2.96 0.23 11.12
C SER A 566 2.22 -0.90 11.84
N PRO A 567 2.88 -2.02 12.14
CA PRO A 567 2.21 -3.14 12.80
C PRO A 567 1.65 -2.82 14.19
N TYR A 568 2.02 -1.74 14.82
CA TYR A 568 1.56 -1.31 16.14
C TYR A 568 0.48 -0.24 16.09
N MET A 569 0.02 0.02 14.88
CA MET A 569 -1.03 1.01 14.69
C MET A 569 -2.39 0.33 14.66
N PRO A 570 -3.34 0.72 15.52
CA PRO A 570 -4.69 0.17 15.51
C PRO A 570 -5.37 0.24 14.15
N MET A 571 -5.16 1.34 13.41
CA MET A 571 -5.76 1.50 12.08
C MET A 571 -5.24 0.47 11.08
N THR A 572 -3.99 0.02 11.16
CA THR A 572 -3.46 -1.04 10.27
C THR A 572 -4.33 -2.28 10.33
N HIS A 573 -4.68 -2.72 11.55
CA HIS A 573 -5.53 -3.89 11.76
C HIS A 573 -6.99 -3.61 11.43
N GLY A 574 -7.47 -2.39 11.73
CA GLY A 574 -8.81 -1.97 11.34
C GLY A 574 -9.00 -1.98 9.82
N ILE A 575 -8.04 -1.44 9.07
CA ILE A 575 -8.05 -1.44 7.61
C ILE A 575 -8.03 -2.88 7.08
N THR A 576 -7.19 -3.74 7.63
CA THR A 576 -7.15 -5.15 7.27
C THR A 576 -8.51 -5.81 7.47
N LEU A 577 -9.15 -5.62 8.62
CA LEU A 577 -10.48 -6.20 8.89
C LEU A 577 -11.55 -5.73 7.90
N LEU A 578 -11.62 -4.42 7.61
CA LEU A 578 -12.59 -3.91 6.64
C LEU A 578 -12.26 -4.35 5.21
N ARG A 579 -10.97 -4.39 4.84
CA ARG A 579 -10.52 -4.85 3.53
C ARG A 579 -10.88 -6.32 3.29
N GLU A 580 -10.62 -7.19 4.25
CA GLU A 580 -10.99 -8.61 4.18
C GLU A 580 -12.50 -8.81 4.02
N THR A 581 -13.30 -8.00 4.68
CA THR A 581 -14.77 -8.12 4.62
C THR A 581 -15.38 -7.44 3.40
N ALA A 582 -14.73 -6.40 2.87
CA ALA A 582 -15.18 -5.66 1.69
C ALA A 582 -14.77 -6.35 0.39
N LEU A 583 -13.51 -6.80 0.27
CA LEU A 583 -12.94 -7.21 -1.00
C LEU A 583 -12.84 -8.73 -1.14
N GLY A 584 -12.77 -9.47 -0.03
CA GLY A 584 -12.70 -10.92 -0.05
C GLY A 584 -12.07 -11.47 1.22
N LEU A 585 -12.73 -12.38 1.90
CA LEU A 585 -12.41 -12.83 3.24
C LEU A 585 -11.31 -13.91 3.26
N VAL A 586 -10.21 -13.58 3.90
CA VAL A 586 -9.12 -14.51 4.22
C VAL A 586 -8.96 -14.60 5.74
N TRP A 587 -9.41 -15.68 6.33
CA TRP A 587 -9.45 -15.86 7.80
C TRP A 587 -8.08 -15.75 8.47
N SER A 588 -7.00 -16.17 7.79
CA SER A 588 -5.63 -16.06 8.30
C SER A 588 -5.14 -14.62 8.49
N ASN A 589 -5.78 -13.63 7.84
CA ASN A 589 -5.51 -12.21 8.00
C ASN A 589 -6.50 -11.57 8.99
N TYR A 590 -7.76 -11.97 8.90
CA TYR A 590 -8.86 -11.40 9.69
C TYR A 590 -8.70 -11.70 11.18
N ILE A 591 -8.49 -12.98 11.55
CA ILE A 591 -8.43 -13.41 12.96
C ILE A 591 -7.25 -12.77 13.71
N PRO A 592 -6.01 -12.82 13.23
CA PRO A 592 -4.90 -12.17 13.93
C PRO A 592 -5.12 -10.68 14.11
N SER A 593 -5.60 -9.98 13.08
CA SER A 593 -5.85 -8.53 13.15
C SER A 593 -6.91 -8.19 14.19
N SER A 594 -7.98 -8.98 14.30
CA SER A 594 -9.00 -8.77 15.33
C SER A 594 -8.47 -9.02 16.74
N LEU A 595 -7.66 -10.07 16.95
CA LEU A 595 -7.06 -10.37 18.24
C LEU A 595 -6.07 -9.29 18.69
N ILE A 596 -5.30 -8.74 17.76
CA ILE A 596 -4.36 -7.65 18.04
C ILE A 596 -5.13 -6.40 18.45
N LEU A 597 -6.21 -6.04 17.74
CA LEU A 597 -7.05 -4.91 18.14
C LEU A 597 -7.64 -5.08 19.53
N ILE A 598 -8.14 -6.27 19.86
CA ILE A 598 -8.63 -6.58 21.22
C ILE A 598 -7.52 -6.38 22.24
N ALA A 599 -6.35 -6.93 21.98
CA ALA A 599 -5.20 -6.81 22.88
C ALA A 599 -4.82 -5.33 23.11
N MET A 600 -4.79 -4.52 22.05
CA MET A 600 -4.52 -3.09 22.13
C MET A 600 -5.57 -2.38 23.01
N GLY A 601 -6.85 -2.65 22.79
CA GLY A 601 -7.93 -2.08 23.56
C GLY A 601 -7.86 -2.47 25.05
N VAL A 602 -7.62 -3.75 25.34
CA VAL A 602 -7.50 -4.27 26.72
C VAL A 602 -6.28 -3.67 27.41
N ILE A 603 -5.14 -3.64 26.76
CA ILE A 603 -3.91 -3.05 27.32
C ILE A 603 -4.14 -1.58 27.65
N THR A 604 -4.72 -0.81 26.73
CA THR A 604 -4.99 0.62 26.93
C THR A 604 -5.99 0.83 28.06
N LEU A 605 -7.03 0.01 28.14
CA LEU A 605 -8.00 0.03 29.24
C LEU A 605 -7.35 -0.22 30.61
N VAL A 606 -6.54 -1.30 30.71
CA VAL A 606 -5.87 -1.64 31.97
C VAL A 606 -4.93 -0.52 32.40
N LEU A 607 -4.13 0.00 31.46
CA LEU A 607 -3.22 1.11 31.74
C LEU A 607 -3.97 2.36 32.20
N ALA A 608 -5.09 2.70 31.53
CA ALA A 608 -5.91 3.84 31.92
C ALA A 608 -6.47 3.70 33.33
N LEU A 609 -6.98 2.51 33.68
CA LEU A 609 -7.51 2.24 35.02
C LEU A 609 -6.40 2.36 36.08
N VAL A 610 -5.23 1.81 35.82
CA VAL A 610 -4.07 1.90 36.72
C VAL A 610 -3.66 3.37 36.91
N ILE A 611 -3.46 4.10 35.81
CA ILE A 611 -3.08 5.52 35.87
C ILE A 611 -4.14 6.32 36.62
N LYS A 612 -5.41 6.08 36.35
CA LYS A 612 -6.53 6.81 36.98
C LYS A 612 -6.64 6.57 38.48
N MET A 613 -6.33 5.37 38.95
CA MET A 613 -6.29 5.09 40.39
C MET A 613 -5.26 5.96 41.16
N PHE A 614 -4.17 6.34 40.47
CA PHE A 614 -3.08 7.11 41.10
C PHE A 614 -3.08 8.60 40.71
N ALA A 615 -3.65 8.99 39.57
CA ALA A 615 -3.51 10.32 38.99
C ALA A 615 -4.73 11.25 39.13
N ASP A 616 -5.90 10.76 39.51
CA ASP A 616 -7.18 11.53 39.50
C ASP A 616 -7.10 12.87 40.25
N LYS A 617 -6.38 12.93 41.38
CA LYS A 617 -6.20 14.17 42.15
C LYS A 617 -5.29 15.21 41.52
N ARG A 618 -4.43 14.79 40.60
CA ARG A 618 -3.41 15.64 39.95
C ARG A 618 -3.83 16.12 38.56
N ALA A 619 -4.59 15.33 37.85
CA ALA A 619 -5.20 15.75 36.59
C ALA A 619 -6.09 16.98 36.81
N HIS A 620 -6.81 17.02 37.93
CA HIS A 620 -7.61 18.17 38.32
C HIS A 620 -6.79 19.44 38.58
N TRP A 621 -5.68 19.31 39.28
CA TRP A 621 -4.78 20.45 39.52
C TRP A 621 -4.15 20.98 38.21
N PHE A 622 -3.80 20.09 37.30
CA PHE A 622 -3.24 20.48 36.02
C PHE A 622 -4.28 21.14 35.09
N GLU A 623 -5.52 20.61 35.07
CA GLU A 623 -6.65 21.23 34.35
C GLU A 623 -7.01 22.61 34.95
N GLU A 624 -6.99 22.76 36.27
CA GLU A 624 -7.26 24.03 36.95
C GLU A 624 -6.18 25.07 36.59
N LYS A 625 -4.91 24.66 36.57
CA LYS A 625 -3.79 25.53 36.14
C LYS A 625 -3.79 25.88 34.67
N LEU A 626 -4.21 24.98 33.78
CA LEU A 626 -4.40 25.28 32.37
C LEU A 626 -5.57 26.23 32.12
N ASN A 627 -6.68 26.05 32.86
CA ASN A 627 -7.82 26.97 32.80
C ASN A 627 -7.49 28.37 33.36
N GLU A 628 -6.55 28.48 34.31
CA GLU A 628 -6.03 29.76 34.78
C GLU A 628 -5.22 30.52 33.71
N THR A 629 -4.74 29.84 32.68
CA THR A 629 -3.95 30.46 31.61
C THR A 629 -4.80 31.04 30.47
N ASP A 630 -6.14 30.88 30.49
CA ASP A 630 -7.08 31.28 29.41
C ASP A 630 -6.67 30.77 28.00
N LEU A 631 -5.84 29.73 27.92
CA LEU A 631 -5.27 29.21 26.67
C LEU A 631 -6.10 28.04 26.09
N PHE A 632 -7.05 27.47 26.86
CA PHE A 632 -7.89 26.35 26.43
C PHE A 632 -9.30 26.38 27.02
#